data_f0f4c4f717a8a3f8f4f57dafa4351fd6
#
_entry.id   f0f4c4f717a8a3f8f4f57dafa4351fd6
#
_cell.length_a   1.000
_cell.length_b   1.000
_cell.length_c   1.000
_cell.angle_alpha   90.00
_cell.angle_beta   90.00
_cell.angle_gamma   90.00
#
_symmetry.space_group_name_H-M   'P 1'
#
loop_
_entity.id
_entity.type
_entity.pdbx_description
1 polymer ?
#
loop_
_entity_poly.entity_id
_entity_poly.type
_entity_poly.pdbx_seq_one_letter_code
_entity_poly.pdbx_strand_id
1 'polypeptide(L)'
;GKICDIGVANTYYVGTMRTGDAEQQRWGNAINVVLPRFKNGGTHVNVSGAVVSKYAPNRKEAVQLLEFLASDHAQAIYAKSDFEYPAKPGVKIDPIIASFGKLKVDSIRLSDIARHRKTANLLVDKVQFNH
;
A
#
# COMPACT_ATOMS: atom_id res chain seq x y z
N GLY A 1 -10.29 -21.00 4.49
CA GLY A 1 -11.69 -21.42 4.38
C GLY A 1 -12.11 -21.44 2.92
N LYS A 2 -13.14 -22.21 2.59
CA LYS A 2 -13.65 -22.35 1.20
C LYS A 2 -14.70 -21.26 0.86
N ILE A 3 -14.43 -19.99 1.22
CA ILE A 3 -15.42 -18.91 0.98
C ILE A 3 -15.16 -18.25 -0.36
N CYS A 4 -13.89 -18.02 -0.72
CA CYS A 4 -13.50 -17.50 -2.03
C CYS A 4 -12.10 -17.98 -2.41
N ASP A 5 -11.83 -18.09 -3.71
CA ASP A 5 -10.54 -18.50 -4.27
C ASP A 5 -9.64 -17.29 -4.55
N ILE A 6 -10.23 -16.10 -4.72
CA ILE A 6 -9.54 -14.84 -5.02
C ILE A 6 -10.11 -13.75 -4.13
N GLY A 7 -9.22 -12.94 -3.55
CA GLY A 7 -9.55 -11.75 -2.78
C GLY A 7 -8.75 -10.54 -3.26
N VAL A 8 -9.31 -9.34 -3.15
CA VAL A 8 -8.61 -8.09 -3.40
C VAL A 8 -8.29 -7.44 -2.05
N ALA A 9 -7.02 -7.19 -1.79
CA ALA A 9 -6.55 -6.63 -0.53
C ALA A 9 -5.25 -5.86 -0.72
N ASN A 10 -4.88 -5.04 0.27
CA ASN A 10 -3.55 -4.46 0.31
C ASN A 10 -2.51 -5.53 0.69
N THR A 11 -1.32 -5.44 0.11
CA THR A 11 -0.24 -6.41 0.32
C THR A 11 0.25 -6.49 1.75
N TYR A 12 0.22 -5.38 2.49
CA TYR A 12 0.68 -5.33 3.88
C TYR A 12 -0.12 -6.24 4.82
N TYR A 13 -1.40 -6.52 4.54
CA TYR A 13 -2.17 -7.48 5.34
C TYR A 13 -1.54 -8.89 5.32
N VAL A 14 -1.02 -9.31 4.19
CA VAL A 14 -0.33 -10.61 4.08
C VAL A 14 1.00 -10.56 4.84
N GLY A 15 1.72 -9.43 4.77
CA GLY A 15 2.93 -9.19 5.57
C GLY A 15 2.65 -9.34 7.07
N THR A 16 1.65 -8.65 7.56
CA THR A 16 1.22 -8.72 8.97
C THR A 16 0.83 -10.12 9.39
N MET A 17 0.04 -10.85 8.56
CA MET A 17 -0.32 -12.23 8.87
C MET A 17 0.91 -13.15 8.95
N ARG A 18 1.90 -13.00 8.05
CA ARG A 18 3.11 -13.83 8.04
C ARG A 18 4.02 -13.63 9.24
N THR A 19 3.86 -12.53 9.99
CA THR A 19 4.63 -12.21 11.21
C THR A 19 3.81 -12.26 12.48
N GLY A 20 2.53 -12.56 12.39
CA GLY A 20 1.63 -12.65 13.51
C GLY A 20 1.76 -13.97 14.30
N ASP A 21 0.71 -14.37 15.00
CA ASP A 21 0.67 -15.63 15.72
C ASP A 21 0.68 -16.85 14.78
N ALA A 22 0.77 -18.06 15.35
CA ALA A 22 0.88 -19.31 14.57
C ALA A 22 -0.31 -19.53 13.62
N GLU A 23 -1.50 -19.10 13.98
CA GLU A 23 -2.68 -19.21 13.14
C GLU A 23 -2.65 -18.22 11.98
N GLN A 24 -2.31 -16.96 12.25
CA GLN A 24 -2.11 -15.92 11.24
C GLN A 24 -1.00 -16.29 10.25
N GLN A 25 0.13 -16.81 10.74
CA GLN A 25 1.22 -17.29 9.89
C GLN A 25 0.76 -18.42 8.96
N ARG A 26 -0.04 -19.34 9.45
CA ARG A 26 -0.62 -20.41 8.63
C ARG A 26 -1.50 -19.84 7.51
N TRP A 27 -2.33 -18.85 7.82
CA TRP A 27 -3.16 -18.17 6.81
C TRP A 27 -2.32 -17.38 5.81
N GLY A 28 -1.40 -16.54 6.29
CA GLY A 28 -0.56 -15.70 5.45
C GLY A 28 0.37 -16.50 4.51
N ASN A 29 0.83 -17.67 4.96
CA ASN A 29 1.65 -18.57 4.14
C ASN A 29 0.82 -19.36 3.12
N ALA A 30 -0.48 -19.55 3.34
CA ALA A 30 -1.38 -20.17 2.39
C ALA A 30 -1.82 -19.23 1.26
N ILE A 31 -1.59 -17.91 1.39
CA ILE A 31 -1.97 -16.90 0.39
C ILE A 31 -0.85 -16.74 -0.64
N ASN A 32 -1.21 -16.90 -1.91
CA ASN A 32 -0.36 -16.51 -3.03
C ASN A 32 -0.67 -15.06 -3.43
N VAL A 33 0.30 -14.15 -3.26
CA VAL A 33 0.14 -12.74 -3.63
C VAL A 33 0.41 -12.57 -5.12
N VAL A 34 -0.56 -11.99 -5.82
CA VAL A 34 -0.44 -11.64 -7.24
C VAL A 34 -0.46 -10.12 -7.37
N LEU A 35 0.57 -9.56 -7.98
CA LEU A 35 0.64 -8.14 -8.34
C LEU A 35 0.09 -7.98 -9.77
N PRO A 36 -1.21 -7.62 -9.93
CA PRO A 36 -1.85 -7.61 -11.23
C PRO A 36 -1.25 -6.51 -12.12
N ARG A 37 -1.12 -6.77 -13.41
CA ARG A 37 -0.70 -5.77 -14.40
C ARG A 37 -1.91 -5.31 -15.18
N PHE A 38 -2.23 -4.04 -15.05
CA PHE A 38 -3.34 -3.43 -15.76
C PHE A 38 -2.91 -2.92 -17.15
N LYS A 39 -3.86 -2.39 -17.91
CA LYS A 39 -3.66 -1.90 -19.28
C LYS A 39 -2.49 -0.95 -19.45
N ASN A 40 -2.19 -0.15 -18.42
CA ASN A 40 -1.06 0.79 -18.39
C ASN A 40 0.30 0.12 -18.06
N GLY A 41 0.34 -1.21 -18.04
CA GLY A 41 1.59 -1.98 -17.91
C GLY A 41 2.14 -2.08 -16.50
N GLY A 42 1.37 -1.74 -15.46
CA GLY A 42 1.77 -1.80 -14.05
C GLY A 42 0.64 -2.21 -13.12
N THR A 43 1.01 -2.41 -11.85
CA THR A 43 0.10 -2.65 -10.73
C THR A 43 -0.42 -1.31 -10.23
N HIS A 44 -1.73 -1.21 -10.07
CA HIS A 44 -2.33 -0.06 -9.39
C HIS A 44 -1.94 -0.07 -7.91
N VAL A 45 -1.41 1.05 -7.40
CA VAL A 45 -0.95 1.17 -6.03
C VAL A 45 -1.75 2.21 -5.27
N ASN A 46 -2.01 1.92 -4.00
CA ASN A 46 -2.44 2.89 -3.03
C ASN A 46 -1.20 3.58 -2.43
N VAL A 47 -1.32 4.82 -2.01
CA VAL A 47 -0.21 5.59 -1.45
C VAL A 47 -0.59 6.15 -0.09
N SER A 48 0.34 6.02 0.86
CA SER A 48 0.30 6.74 2.13
C SER A 48 0.90 8.14 1.93
N GLY A 49 0.38 9.14 2.62
CA GLY A 49 0.85 10.50 2.48
C GLY A 49 0.68 11.31 3.75
N ALA A 50 1.47 12.36 3.87
CA ALA A 50 1.37 13.32 4.96
C ALA A 50 1.35 14.75 4.42
N VAL A 51 0.64 15.63 5.12
CA VAL A 51 0.48 17.03 4.71
C VAL A 51 0.70 17.96 5.92
N VAL A 52 1.20 19.16 5.64
CA VAL A 52 1.26 20.24 6.65
C VAL A 52 0.00 21.06 6.55
N SER A 53 -0.75 21.18 7.68
CA SER A 53 -1.92 22.03 7.75
C SER A 53 -1.54 23.50 7.44
N LYS A 54 -2.44 24.22 6.76
CA LYS A 54 -2.29 25.66 6.51
C LYS A 54 -2.09 26.46 7.80
N TYR A 55 -2.73 26.03 8.88
CA TYR A 55 -2.73 26.66 10.19
C TYR A 55 -1.85 25.93 11.21
N ALA A 56 -0.86 25.16 10.76
CA ALA A 56 0.06 24.48 11.66
C ALA A 56 0.82 25.48 12.53
N PRO A 57 0.71 25.44 13.86
CA PRO A 57 1.40 26.38 14.75
C PRO A 57 2.93 26.18 14.71
N ASN A 58 3.38 24.96 14.52
CA ASN A 58 4.80 24.57 14.46
C ASN A 58 5.16 24.11 13.03
N ARG A 59 4.98 25.01 12.05
CA ARG A 59 5.16 24.67 10.62
C ARG A 59 6.56 24.21 10.29
N LYS A 60 7.59 24.81 10.91
CA LYS A 60 9.00 24.45 10.67
C LYS A 60 9.27 23.02 11.09
N GLU A 61 8.84 22.66 12.26
CA GLU A 61 8.99 21.30 12.84
C GLU A 61 8.18 20.28 12.07
N ALA A 62 6.98 20.65 11.60
CA ALA A 62 6.18 19.80 10.74
C ALA A 62 6.88 19.50 9.39
N VAL A 63 7.54 20.49 8.79
CA VAL A 63 8.34 20.28 7.56
C VAL A 63 9.54 19.37 7.85
N GLN A 64 10.26 19.60 8.93
CA GLN A 64 11.38 18.74 9.34
C GLN A 64 10.93 17.28 9.56
N LEU A 65 9.74 17.06 10.14
CA LEU A 65 9.16 15.73 10.24
C LEU A 65 8.89 15.11 8.86
N LEU A 66 8.33 15.86 7.91
CA LEU A 66 8.11 15.35 6.56
C LEU A 66 9.43 14.98 5.84
N GLU A 67 10.45 15.80 6.01
CA GLU A 67 11.80 15.51 5.48
C GLU A 67 12.37 14.23 6.10
N PHE A 68 12.22 14.06 7.42
CA PHE A 68 12.60 12.82 8.10
C PHE A 68 11.83 11.62 7.57
N LEU A 69 10.50 11.71 7.41
CA LEU A 69 9.67 10.63 6.88
C LEU A 69 10.04 10.23 5.44
N ALA A 70 10.58 11.17 4.65
CA ALA A 70 11.11 10.91 3.32
C ALA A 70 12.56 10.40 3.31
N SER A 71 13.23 10.30 4.47
CA SER A 71 14.60 9.80 4.56
C SER A 71 14.69 8.29 4.33
N ASP A 72 15.87 7.79 3.93
CA ASP A 72 16.14 6.35 3.77
C ASP A 72 15.84 5.58 5.06
N HIS A 73 16.19 6.18 6.20
CA HIS A 73 15.98 5.58 7.51
C HIS A 73 14.50 5.36 7.82
N ALA A 74 13.67 6.40 7.69
CA ALA A 74 12.24 6.30 7.94
C ALA A 74 11.54 5.36 6.93
N GLN A 75 11.91 5.44 5.66
CA GLN A 75 11.38 4.56 4.62
C GLN A 75 11.74 3.08 4.86
N ALA A 76 12.92 2.79 5.41
CA ALA A 76 13.30 1.43 5.82
C ALA A 76 12.49 0.93 7.03
N ILE A 77 12.15 1.83 7.98
CA ILE A 77 11.26 1.49 9.10
C ILE A 77 9.86 1.11 8.57
N TYR A 78 9.25 1.91 7.72
CA TYR A 78 7.95 1.59 7.11
C TYR A 78 7.97 0.26 6.36
N ALA A 79 9.00 0.02 5.55
CA ALA A 79 9.14 -1.24 4.83
C ALA A 79 9.17 -2.45 5.75
N LYS A 80 9.80 -2.32 6.93
CA LYS A 80 9.96 -3.41 7.90
C LYS A 80 8.76 -3.57 8.84
N SER A 81 8.19 -2.45 9.31
CA SER A 81 7.14 -2.48 10.35
C SER A 81 5.74 -2.62 9.76
N ASP A 82 5.50 -1.97 8.63
CA ASP A 82 4.18 -1.87 8.04
C ASP A 82 4.07 -2.66 6.72
N PHE A 83 5.16 -3.31 6.28
CA PHE A 83 5.22 -4.08 5.03
C PHE A 83 4.79 -3.25 3.80
N GLU A 84 5.08 -1.95 3.83
CA GLU A 84 4.85 -1.03 2.72
C GLU A 84 6.06 -1.00 1.78
N TYR A 85 5.80 -0.79 0.49
CA TYR A 85 6.89 -0.52 -0.46
C TYR A 85 7.42 0.90 -0.22
N PRO A 86 8.76 1.10 -0.04
CA PRO A 86 9.32 2.43 0.10
C PRO A 86 8.98 3.32 -1.10
N ALA A 87 8.57 4.56 -0.84
CA ALA A 87 8.35 5.54 -1.89
C ALA A 87 9.67 6.07 -2.48
N LYS A 88 10.77 5.99 -1.71
CA LYS A 88 12.09 6.45 -2.13
C LYS A 88 12.85 5.35 -2.87
N PRO A 89 13.32 5.59 -4.10
CA PRO A 89 14.13 4.63 -4.84
C PRO A 89 15.43 4.26 -4.11
N GLY A 90 15.83 2.99 -4.19
CA GLY A 90 17.09 2.51 -3.61
C GLY A 90 17.00 2.06 -2.14
N VAL A 91 15.91 2.35 -1.45
CA VAL A 91 15.69 1.83 -0.10
C VAL A 91 15.39 0.33 -0.16
N LYS A 92 16.05 -0.42 0.73
CA LYS A 92 15.89 -1.89 0.79
C LYS A 92 14.48 -2.25 1.25
N ILE A 93 13.83 -3.09 0.48
CA ILE A 93 12.52 -3.66 0.84
C ILE A 93 12.67 -4.83 1.81
N ASP A 94 11.66 -5.05 2.63
CA ASP A 94 11.61 -6.21 3.54
C ASP A 94 11.56 -7.53 2.74
N PRO A 95 12.20 -8.63 3.21
CA PRO A 95 12.16 -9.92 2.53
C PRO A 95 10.75 -10.48 2.29
N ILE A 96 9.79 -10.20 3.19
CA ILE A 96 8.40 -10.60 3.00
C ILE A 96 7.79 -9.88 1.81
N ILE A 97 7.99 -8.55 1.71
CA ILE A 97 7.54 -7.76 0.56
C ILE A 97 8.23 -8.25 -0.73
N ALA A 98 9.53 -8.51 -0.66
CA ALA A 98 10.30 -9.02 -1.80
C ALA A 98 9.74 -10.37 -2.31
N SER A 99 9.20 -11.21 -1.42
CA SER A 99 8.60 -12.49 -1.77
C SER A 99 7.32 -12.38 -2.60
N PHE A 100 6.66 -11.22 -2.61
CA PHE A 100 5.46 -10.96 -3.44
C PHE A 100 5.79 -10.76 -4.92
N GLY A 101 7.07 -10.66 -5.26
CA GLY A 101 7.54 -10.45 -6.61
C GLY A 101 7.90 -8.99 -6.90
N LYS A 102 8.30 -8.73 -8.14
CA LYS A 102 8.74 -7.41 -8.56
C LYS A 102 7.55 -6.50 -8.86
N LEU A 103 7.33 -5.51 -7.99
CA LEU A 103 6.35 -4.46 -8.22
C LEU A 103 6.77 -3.58 -9.41
N LYS A 104 5.88 -3.41 -10.35
CA LYS A 104 5.96 -2.39 -11.39
C LYS A 104 4.70 -1.54 -11.27
N VAL A 105 4.86 -0.33 -10.75
CA VAL A 105 3.75 0.62 -10.57
C VAL A 105 3.19 1.05 -11.93
N ASP A 106 1.88 1.23 -12.03
CA ASP A 106 1.25 1.81 -13.21
C ASP A 106 1.60 3.30 -13.35
N SER A 107 1.25 3.89 -14.50
CA SER A 107 1.55 5.28 -14.81
C SER A 107 0.41 6.25 -14.51
N ILE A 108 -0.65 5.81 -13.80
CA ILE A 108 -1.80 6.65 -13.48
C ILE A 108 -1.38 7.71 -12.45
N ARG A 109 -1.66 8.97 -12.76
CA ARG A 109 -1.38 10.07 -11.84
C ARG A 109 -2.40 10.11 -10.71
N LEU A 110 -1.97 10.46 -9.50
CA LEU A 110 -2.85 10.62 -8.33
C LEU A 110 -4.00 11.61 -8.58
N SER A 111 -3.74 12.67 -9.36
CA SER A 111 -4.78 13.63 -9.77
C SER A 111 -5.89 12.99 -10.61
N ASP A 112 -5.56 12.01 -11.43
CA ASP A 112 -6.54 11.29 -12.27
C ASP A 112 -7.36 10.33 -11.40
N ILE A 113 -6.73 9.65 -10.45
CA ILE A 113 -7.42 8.82 -9.45
C ILE A 113 -8.41 9.67 -8.66
N ALA A 114 -7.97 10.81 -8.13
CA ALA A 114 -8.82 11.72 -7.36
C ALA A 114 -10.05 12.22 -8.16
N ARG A 115 -9.86 12.50 -9.46
CA ARG A 115 -10.93 12.92 -10.36
C ARG A 115 -12.02 11.86 -10.55
N HIS A 116 -11.65 10.59 -10.55
CA HIS A 116 -12.58 9.48 -10.73
C HIS A 116 -13.22 8.96 -9.43
N ARG A 117 -12.81 9.46 -8.27
CA ARG A 117 -13.28 8.97 -6.96
C ARG A 117 -14.80 8.93 -6.83
N LYS A 118 -15.49 10.02 -7.21
CA LYS A 118 -16.95 10.10 -7.12
C LYS A 118 -17.63 9.02 -7.99
N THR A 119 -17.19 8.89 -9.23
CA THR A 119 -17.73 7.90 -10.15
C THR A 119 -17.46 6.47 -9.68
N ALA A 120 -16.27 6.22 -9.14
CA ALA A 120 -15.90 4.91 -8.57
C ALA A 120 -16.81 4.54 -7.39
N ASN A 121 -17.05 5.47 -6.46
CA ASN A 121 -17.95 5.22 -5.33
C ASN A 121 -19.38 4.88 -5.79
N LEU A 122 -19.93 5.67 -6.73
CA LEU A 122 -21.25 5.40 -7.29
C LEU A 122 -21.33 4.04 -8.00
N LEU A 123 -20.23 3.60 -8.64
CA LEU A 123 -20.17 2.28 -9.26
C LEU A 123 -20.17 1.16 -8.20
N VAL A 124 -19.39 1.32 -7.12
CA VAL A 124 -19.38 0.36 -5.99
C VAL A 124 -20.78 0.18 -5.41
N ASP A 125 -21.48 1.30 -5.17
CA ASP A 125 -22.87 1.26 -4.67
C ASP A 125 -23.82 0.58 -5.66
N LYS A 126 -23.71 0.93 -6.95
CA LYS A 126 -24.56 0.37 -8.01
C LYS A 126 -24.41 -1.14 -8.16
N VAL A 127 -23.21 -1.69 -8.01
CA VAL A 127 -22.95 -3.13 -8.13
C VAL A 127 -23.07 -3.85 -6.79
N GLN A 128 -23.45 -3.16 -5.72
CA GLN A 128 -23.59 -3.70 -4.36
C GLN A 128 -22.34 -4.48 -3.90
N PHE A 129 -21.16 -3.95 -4.19
CA PHE A 129 -19.89 -4.65 -3.93
C PHE A 129 -19.64 -4.94 -2.44
N ASN A 130 -20.20 -4.13 -1.54
CA ASN A 130 -20.02 -4.24 -0.09
C ASN A 130 -21.24 -4.87 0.64
N HIS A 131 -22.13 -5.54 -0.08
CA HIS A 131 -23.33 -6.19 0.47
C HIS A 131 -23.28 -7.69 0.33
#